data_03f575a885defe6a6d9f126b4b3d5c44
#
_entry.id   03f575a885defe6a6d9f126b4b3d5c44
#
_cell.length_a   1.000
_cell.length_b   1.000
_cell.length_c   1.000
_cell.angle_alpha   90.00
_cell.angle_beta   90.00
_cell.angle_gamma   90.00
#
_symmetry.space_group_name_H-M   'P 1'
#
loop_
_entity.id
_entity.type
_entity.pdbx_description
1 polymer ?
#
loop_
_entity_poly.entity_id
_entity_poly.type
_entity_poly.pdbx_seq_one_letter_code
_entity_poly.pdbx_strand_id
1 'polypeptide(L)'
;MKIRPFGVEQWMNEYETRCTYNLAETCVESLTVRQLLDLTGHTDLLQDLLPMKLTYGEIEGSDRLRSAVAALYAEQSPQNVLITHGAIGANHLIYLSLVEPGDRVVAIVPSYQQHYSIPESIGAEVRLVHLREENNWQPDLDELADAIGGRAKVVSLTNPNNPTGSLVDASTLAQISQLCDAAGAYLLCDEVYRGIDQQGPGTTASVA
;
A
#
# COMPACT_ATOMS: atom_id res chain seq x y z
N MET A 1 -14.17 3.85 18.56
CA MET A 1 -13.74 3.95 17.14
C MET A 1 -14.94 3.71 16.24
N LYS A 2 -15.23 4.59 15.28
CA LYS A 2 -16.31 4.42 14.30
C LYS A 2 -15.72 4.73 12.91
N ILE A 3 -15.54 3.71 12.10
CA ILE A 3 -15.00 3.85 10.74
C ILE A 3 -16.16 4.14 9.78
N ARG A 4 -15.97 5.08 8.86
CA ARG A 4 -16.94 5.32 7.77
C ARG A 4 -17.00 4.07 6.87
N PRO A 5 -18.19 3.63 6.43
CA PRO A 5 -18.30 2.54 5.47
C PRO A 5 -17.45 2.83 4.22
N PHE A 6 -16.74 1.82 3.73
CA PHE A 6 -15.95 1.94 2.51
C PHE A 6 -16.88 1.85 1.31
N GLY A 7 -17.04 3.00 0.62
CA GLY A 7 -18.03 3.13 -0.46
C GLY A 7 -17.74 2.22 -1.65
N VAL A 8 -16.47 2.07 -2.02
CA VAL A 8 -16.05 1.20 -3.14
C VAL A 8 -16.34 -0.25 -2.84
N GLU A 9 -15.98 -0.75 -1.66
CA GLU A 9 -16.24 -2.14 -1.26
C GLU A 9 -17.73 -2.46 -1.16
N GLN A 10 -18.54 -1.50 -0.69
CA GLN A 10 -20.00 -1.69 -0.69
C GLN A 10 -20.54 -1.82 -2.11
N TRP A 11 -20.06 -0.97 -3.03
CA TRP A 11 -20.43 -1.01 -4.43
C TRP A 11 -19.95 -2.30 -5.09
N MET A 12 -18.71 -2.72 -4.88
CA MET A 12 -18.15 -3.96 -5.41
C MET A 12 -18.93 -5.17 -4.93
N ASN A 13 -19.23 -5.27 -3.63
CA ASN A 13 -20.04 -6.37 -3.07
C ASN A 13 -21.42 -6.49 -3.71
N GLU A 14 -22.00 -5.38 -4.17
CA GLU A 14 -23.29 -5.39 -4.81
C GLU A 14 -23.22 -5.76 -6.30
N TYR A 15 -22.20 -5.29 -7.03
CA TYR A 15 -22.19 -5.32 -8.50
C TYR A 15 -21.10 -6.21 -9.10
N GLU A 16 -19.96 -6.36 -8.47
CA GLU A 16 -18.77 -7.01 -9.06
C GLU A 16 -19.04 -8.42 -9.58
N THR A 17 -19.76 -9.23 -8.81
CA THR A 17 -20.07 -10.62 -9.18
C THR A 17 -21.35 -10.79 -9.99
N ARG A 18 -22.07 -9.69 -10.27
CA ARG A 18 -23.38 -9.71 -10.95
C ARG A 18 -23.35 -9.08 -12.34
N CYS A 19 -22.30 -8.35 -12.67
CA CYS A 19 -22.15 -7.73 -13.99
C CYS A 19 -21.62 -8.74 -15.00
N THR A 20 -22.08 -8.60 -16.26
CA THR A 20 -21.56 -9.42 -17.37
C THR A 20 -20.15 -9.00 -17.77
N TYR A 21 -19.85 -7.72 -17.67
CA TYR A 21 -18.54 -7.14 -17.97
C TYR A 21 -18.12 -6.23 -16.82
N ASN A 22 -17.08 -6.62 -16.09
CA ASN A 22 -16.50 -5.77 -15.05
C ASN A 22 -15.41 -4.88 -15.67
N LEU A 23 -15.72 -3.58 -15.80
CA LEU A 23 -14.80 -2.57 -16.31
C LEU A 23 -14.24 -1.65 -15.21
N ALA A 24 -14.58 -1.94 -13.94
CA ALA A 24 -14.17 -1.15 -12.79
C ALA A 24 -13.08 -1.85 -11.95
N GLU A 25 -12.67 -3.05 -12.36
CA GLU A 25 -11.63 -3.80 -11.68
C GLU A 25 -10.26 -3.13 -11.84
N THR A 26 -9.56 -2.95 -10.74
CA THR A 26 -8.20 -2.39 -10.72
C THR A 26 -7.14 -3.47 -10.53
N CYS A 27 -7.54 -4.71 -10.27
CA CYS A 27 -6.62 -5.83 -10.10
C CYS A 27 -6.10 -6.34 -11.44
N VAL A 28 -4.90 -6.93 -11.41
CA VAL A 28 -4.39 -7.73 -12.52
C VAL A 28 -5.20 -9.02 -12.66
N GLU A 29 -5.18 -9.62 -13.85
CA GLU A 29 -5.84 -10.91 -14.08
C GLU A 29 -5.32 -11.96 -13.09
N SER A 30 -6.25 -12.61 -12.39
CA SER A 30 -5.92 -13.63 -11.39
C SER A 30 -5.48 -14.93 -12.04
N LEU A 31 -4.35 -15.45 -11.58
CA LEU A 31 -3.88 -16.76 -11.99
C LEU A 31 -4.61 -17.87 -11.23
N THR A 32 -4.87 -19.00 -11.89
CA THR A 32 -5.19 -20.24 -11.19
C THR A 32 -3.94 -20.79 -10.52
N VAL A 33 -4.11 -21.64 -9.49
CA VAL A 33 -2.97 -22.35 -8.86
C VAL A 33 -2.16 -23.12 -9.90
N ARG A 34 -2.82 -23.78 -10.87
CA ARG A 34 -2.15 -24.49 -11.95
C ARG A 34 -1.25 -23.58 -12.77
N GLN A 35 -1.77 -22.43 -13.23
CA GLN A 35 -1.00 -21.44 -13.99
C GLN A 35 0.21 -20.91 -13.20
N LEU A 36 0.02 -20.66 -11.90
CA LEU A 36 1.11 -20.22 -11.04
C LEU A 36 2.22 -21.29 -10.93
N LEU A 37 1.85 -22.55 -10.73
CA LEU A 37 2.79 -23.66 -10.64
C LEU A 37 3.56 -23.85 -11.96
N ASP A 38 2.84 -23.80 -13.08
CA ASP A 38 3.44 -23.95 -14.41
C ASP A 38 4.41 -22.79 -14.71
N LEU A 39 4.03 -21.55 -14.34
CA LEU A 39 4.86 -20.37 -14.53
C LEU A 39 6.15 -20.41 -13.70
N THR A 40 6.08 -20.93 -12.47
CA THR A 40 7.22 -20.97 -11.54
C THR A 40 8.03 -22.25 -11.65
N GLY A 41 7.56 -23.25 -12.40
CA GLY A 41 8.18 -24.58 -12.50
C GLY A 41 8.05 -25.44 -11.24
N HIS A 42 7.27 -25.00 -10.24
CA HIS A 42 7.05 -25.73 -8.98
C HIS A 42 5.85 -26.67 -9.07
N THR A 43 5.89 -27.63 -9.99
CA THR A 43 4.78 -28.56 -10.24
C THR A 43 4.49 -29.51 -9.07
N ASP A 44 5.48 -29.73 -8.19
CA ASP A 44 5.39 -30.64 -7.06
C ASP A 44 4.99 -30.03 -5.73
N LEU A 45 4.60 -28.76 -5.74
CA LEU A 45 4.22 -28.02 -4.51
C LEU A 45 3.18 -28.77 -3.65
N LEU A 46 2.26 -29.51 -4.26
CA LEU A 46 1.27 -30.30 -3.50
C LEU A 46 1.93 -31.40 -2.65
N GLN A 47 3.04 -31.98 -3.12
CA GLN A 47 3.80 -32.97 -2.35
C GLN A 47 4.45 -32.34 -1.10
N ASP A 48 4.87 -31.09 -1.20
CA ASP A 48 5.45 -30.34 -0.09
C ASP A 48 4.38 -29.92 0.92
N LEU A 49 3.16 -29.62 0.45
CA LEU A 49 2.04 -29.18 1.30
C LEU A 49 1.40 -30.34 2.08
N LEU A 50 1.30 -31.54 1.49
CA LEU A 50 0.61 -32.67 2.11
C LEU A 50 1.15 -33.06 3.50
N PRO A 51 2.47 -33.05 3.76
CA PRO A 51 3.02 -33.38 5.08
C PRO A 51 3.01 -32.21 6.07
N MET A 52 2.60 -31.00 5.65
CA MET A 52 2.61 -29.83 6.53
C MET A 52 1.60 -29.99 7.66
N LYS A 53 2.04 -29.73 8.88
CA LYS A 53 1.15 -29.68 10.04
C LYS A 53 0.36 -28.35 10.03
N LEU A 54 -0.93 -28.46 10.23
CA LEU A 54 -1.82 -27.29 10.42
C LEU A 54 -1.69 -26.81 11.86
N THR A 55 -0.64 -26.08 12.14
CA THR A 55 -0.31 -25.51 13.45
C THR A 55 -0.03 -24.00 13.30
N TYR A 56 0.35 -23.36 14.40
CA TYR A 56 0.79 -21.97 14.35
C TYR A 56 2.05 -21.82 13.51
N GLY A 57 2.06 -20.83 12.61
CA GLY A 57 3.26 -20.39 11.89
C GLY A 57 4.08 -19.38 12.72
N GLU A 58 5.16 -18.88 12.13
CA GLU A 58 5.93 -17.79 12.71
C GLU A 58 5.08 -16.51 12.76
N ILE A 59 5.12 -15.82 13.90
CA ILE A 59 4.28 -14.64 14.18
C ILE A 59 4.53 -13.51 13.15
N GLU A 60 5.79 -13.30 12.78
CA GLU A 60 6.19 -12.26 11.82
C GLU A 60 6.11 -12.72 10.37
N GLY A 61 5.80 -13.99 10.13
CA GLY A 61 5.86 -14.65 8.84
C GLY A 61 7.12 -15.50 8.69
N SER A 62 7.05 -16.52 7.80
CA SER A 62 8.17 -17.43 7.63
C SER A 62 9.43 -16.73 7.14
N ASP A 63 10.59 -17.17 7.61
CA ASP A 63 11.89 -16.62 7.22
C ASP A 63 12.08 -16.66 5.70
N ARG A 64 11.57 -17.72 5.05
CA ARG A 64 11.61 -17.85 3.60
C ARG A 64 10.83 -16.73 2.90
N LEU A 65 9.61 -16.45 3.36
CA LEU A 65 8.77 -15.39 2.76
C LEU A 65 9.33 -14.00 3.07
N ARG A 66 9.73 -13.76 4.31
CA ARG A 66 10.34 -12.49 4.72
C ARG A 66 11.61 -12.19 3.93
N SER A 67 12.47 -13.20 3.72
CA SER A 67 13.67 -13.07 2.89
C SER A 67 13.35 -12.78 1.43
N ALA A 68 12.32 -13.42 0.88
CA ALA A 68 11.89 -13.18 -0.50
C ALA A 68 11.32 -11.75 -0.68
N VAL A 69 10.56 -11.25 0.30
CA VAL A 69 10.05 -9.88 0.28
C VAL A 69 11.20 -8.88 0.44
N ALA A 70 12.12 -9.08 1.39
CA ALA A 70 13.27 -8.20 1.58
C ALA A 70 14.12 -8.08 0.30
N ALA A 71 14.29 -9.17 -0.45
CA ALA A 71 15.05 -9.20 -1.70
C ALA A 71 14.43 -8.35 -2.84
N LEU A 72 13.20 -7.88 -2.69
CA LEU A 72 12.58 -6.93 -3.64
C LEU A 72 13.10 -5.49 -3.45
N TYR A 73 13.81 -5.20 -2.37
CA TYR A 73 14.29 -3.89 -1.97
C TYR A 73 15.82 -3.90 -1.84
N ALA A 74 16.46 -2.79 -2.20
CA ALA A 74 17.92 -2.73 -2.28
C ALA A 74 18.62 -2.84 -0.90
N GLU A 75 18.00 -2.28 0.13
CA GLU A 75 18.65 -2.10 1.46
C GLU A 75 17.85 -2.73 2.61
N GLN A 76 16.89 -3.63 2.28
CA GLN A 76 16.06 -4.27 3.29
C GLN A 76 16.57 -5.65 3.69
N SER A 77 16.29 -6.03 4.93
CA SER A 77 16.61 -7.34 5.50
C SER A 77 15.34 -8.04 6.00
N PRO A 78 15.33 -9.36 6.16
CA PRO A 78 14.17 -10.08 6.68
C PRO A 78 13.65 -9.57 8.03
N GLN A 79 14.54 -8.97 8.85
CA GLN A 79 14.17 -8.39 10.14
C GLN A 79 13.28 -7.15 10.04
N ASN A 80 13.30 -6.49 8.87
CA ASN A 80 12.48 -5.32 8.59
C ASN A 80 11.13 -5.68 7.93
N VAL A 81 10.83 -6.98 7.79
CA VAL A 81 9.62 -7.46 7.11
C VAL A 81 8.68 -8.13 8.10
N LEU A 82 7.45 -7.67 8.12
CA LEU A 82 6.32 -8.29 8.81
C LEU A 82 5.25 -8.69 7.79
N ILE A 83 4.86 -9.95 7.80
CA ILE A 83 3.84 -10.47 6.88
C ILE A 83 2.44 -10.27 7.46
N THR A 84 1.55 -9.72 6.65
CA THR A 84 0.15 -9.49 7.01
C THR A 84 -0.79 -10.05 5.93
N HIS A 85 -2.11 -10.07 6.24
CA HIS A 85 -3.12 -10.44 5.27
C HIS A 85 -3.47 -9.24 4.39
N GLY A 86 -2.76 -9.13 3.26
CA GLY A 86 -2.92 -8.03 2.31
C GLY A 86 -2.36 -6.69 2.80
N ALA A 87 -2.20 -5.74 1.86
CA ALA A 87 -1.77 -4.38 2.16
C ALA A 87 -2.74 -3.67 3.13
N ILE A 88 -4.04 -3.98 3.04
CA ILE A 88 -5.05 -3.45 3.97
C ILE A 88 -4.74 -3.80 5.44
N GLY A 89 -4.26 -5.02 5.69
CA GLY A 89 -3.83 -5.45 7.03
C GLY A 89 -2.59 -4.70 7.50
N ALA A 90 -1.60 -4.50 6.61
CA ALA A 90 -0.39 -3.75 6.90
C ALA A 90 -0.71 -2.29 7.25
N ASN A 91 -1.45 -1.60 6.40
CA ASN A 91 -1.84 -0.21 6.61
C ASN A 91 -2.61 -0.02 7.92
N HIS A 92 -3.56 -0.92 8.21
CA HIS A 92 -4.33 -0.87 9.46
C HIS A 92 -3.42 -0.98 10.68
N LEU A 93 -2.49 -1.92 10.65
CA LEU A 93 -1.55 -2.15 11.75
C LEU A 93 -0.63 -0.94 11.98
N ILE A 94 -0.13 -0.32 10.88
CA ILE A 94 0.70 0.88 10.94
C ILE A 94 -0.07 2.02 11.60
N TYR A 95 -1.29 2.32 11.17
CA TYR A 95 -2.08 3.39 11.76
C TYR A 95 -2.38 3.14 13.25
N LEU A 96 -2.75 1.92 13.62
CA LEU A 96 -3.00 1.60 15.03
C LEU A 96 -1.74 1.67 15.90
N SER A 97 -0.56 1.43 15.32
CA SER A 97 0.70 1.43 16.06
C SER A 97 1.31 2.82 16.21
N LEU A 98 1.07 3.72 15.24
CA LEU A 98 1.76 5.01 15.18
C LEU A 98 0.87 6.19 15.53
N VAL A 99 -0.45 6.10 15.31
CA VAL A 99 -1.36 7.25 15.37
C VAL A 99 -2.19 7.26 16.64
N GLU A 100 -2.15 8.37 17.36
CA GLU A 100 -2.96 8.63 18.55
C GLU A 100 -4.01 9.72 18.27
N PRO A 101 -5.08 9.82 19.09
CA PRO A 101 -6.05 10.90 18.98
C PRO A 101 -5.38 12.28 19.05
N GLY A 102 -5.65 13.13 18.06
CA GLY A 102 -5.08 14.47 17.95
C GLY A 102 -3.78 14.55 17.13
N ASP A 103 -3.17 13.43 16.77
CA ASP A 103 -2.07 13.42 15.82
C ASP A 103 -2.52 13.91 14.44
N ARG A 104 -1.61 14.52 13.68
CA ARG A 104 -1.88 14.89 12.29
C ARG A 104 -1.43 13.77 11.36
N VAL A 105 -2.35 13.36 10.48
CA VAL A 105 -2.08 12.47 9.35
C VAL A 105 -2.35 13.23 8.05
N VAL A 106 -1.39 13.19 7.13
CA VAL A 106 -1.53 13.76 5.79
C VAL A 106 -1.76 12.61 4.82
N ALA A 107 -2.88 12.64 4.07
CA ALA A 107 -3.18 11.64 3.06
C ALA A 107 -3.22 12.29 1.67
N ILE A 108 -2.43 11.76 0.74
CA ILE A 108 -2.46 12.17 -0.67
C ILE A 108 -3.64 11.45 -1.34
N VAL A 109 -4.54 12.22 -1.97
CA VAL A 109 -5.79 11.73 -2.54
C VAL A 109 -5.99 12.25 -3.98
N PRO A 110 -6.78 11.55 -4.86
CA PRO A 110 -7.57 10.37 -4.57
C PRO A 110 -6.68 9.16 -4.25
N SER A 111 -7.13 8.35 -3.31
CA SER A 111 -6.44 7.14 -2.87
C SER A 111 -7.44 6.17 -2.23
N TYR A 112 -6.97 4.99 -1.84
CA TYR A 112 -7.80 4.03 -1.12
C TYR A 112 -8.32 4.62 0.19
N GLN A 113 -9.60 4.47 0.46
CA GLN A 113 -10.29 5.12 1.59
C GLN A 113 -9.64 4.87 2.95
N GLN A 114 -8.92 3.77 3.11
CA GLN A 114 -8.24 3.40 4.34
C GLN A 114 -7.27 4.48 4.81
N HIS A 115 -6.59 5.16 3.90
CA HIS A 115 -5.55 6.15 4.22
C HIS A 115 -6.07 7.39 4.96
N TYR A 116 -7.37 7.66 4.90
CA TYR A 116 -7.97 8.77 5.66
C TYR A 116 -9.05 8.32 6.65
N SER A 117 -9.83 7.26 6.34
CA SER A 117 -10.91 6.84 7.22
C SER A 117 -10.44 6.13 8.50
N ILE A 118 -9.30 5.42 8.47
CA ILE A 118 -8.76 4.79 9.67
C ILE A 118 -8.17 5.84 10.62
N PRO A 119 -7.28 6.74 10.20
CA PRO A 119 -6.81 7.83 11.07
C PRO A 119 -7.95 8.68 11.66
N GLU A 120 -8.94 9.06 10.85
CA GLU A 120 -10.13 9.77 11.35
C GLU A 120 -10.85 8.98 12.45
N SER A 121 -10.99 7.66 12.29
CA SER A 121 -11.67 6.83 13.27
C SER A 121 -10.91 6.68 14.59
N ILE A 122 -9.59 6.88 14.56
CA ILE A 122 -8.72 6.95 15.74
C ILE A 122 -8.87 8.30 16.45
N GLY A 123 -9.28 9.33 15.74
CA GLY A 123 -9.40 10.71 16.23
C GLY A 123 -8.24 11.61 15.81
N ALA A 124 -7.53 11.25 14.76
CA ALA A 124 -6.48 12.07 14.17
C ALA A 124 -7.05 13.29 13.41
N GLU A 125 -6.26 14.35 13.32
CA GLU A 125 -6.47 15.45 12.39
C GLU A 125 -6.00 15.03 11.00
N VAL A 126 -6.92 14.66 10.10
CA VAL A 126 -6.56 14.27 8.74
C VAL A 126 -6.53 15.47 7.82
N ARG A 127 -5.41 15.69 7.14
CA ARG A 127 -5.22 16.66 6.08
C ARG A 127 -5.13 15.96 4.74
N LEU A 128 -5.89 16.42 3.76
CA LEU A 128 -5.90 15.87 2.41
C LEU A 128 -5.11 16.76 1.47
N VAL A 129 -4.17 16.18 0.74
CA VAL A 129 -3.45 16.81 -0.38
C VAL A 129 -3.98 16.20 -1.67
N HIS A 130 -4.49 17.06 -2.56
CA HIS A 130 -5.22 16.59 -3.73
C HIS A 130 -4.32 16.50 -4.96
N LEU A 131 -4.21 15.29 -5.52
CA LEU A 131 -3.68 15.10 -6.87
C LEU A 131 -4.66 15.73 -7.88
N ARG A 132 -4.13 16.39 -8.91
CA ARG A 132 -4.91 17.10 -9.92
C ARG A 132 -4.50 16.69 -11.32
N GLU A 133 -5.47 16.63 -12.22
CA GLU A 133 -5.23 16.26 -13.63
C GLU A 133 -4.28 17.23 -14.32
N GLU A 134 -4.41 18.53 -14.05
CA GLU A 134 -3.52 19.57 -14.60
C GLU A 134 -2.05 19.41 -14.19
N ASN A 135 -1.76 18.69 -13.09
CA ASN A 135 -0.41 18.32 -12.66
C ASN A 135 -0.06 16.87 -13.01
N ASN A 136 -0.75 16.27 -13.99
CA ASN A 136 -0.57 14.86 -14.35
C ASN A 136 -0.68 13.92 -13.14
N TRP A 137 -1.55 14.24 -12.20
CA TRP A 137 -1.77 13.49 -10.96
C TRP A 137 -0.49 13.34 -10.11
N GLN A 138 0.44 14.29 -10.22
CA GLN A 138 1.60 14.36 -9.33
C GLN A 138 1.27 15.18 -8.08
N PRO A 139 1.85 14.82 -6.91
CA PRO A 139 1.67 15.62 -5.69
C PRO A 139 2.33 17.00 -5.85
N ASP A 140 1.62 18.03 -5.41
CA ASP A 140 2.18 19.36 -5.25
C ASP A 140 2.99 19.39 -3.95
N LEU A 141 4.31 19.58 -4.06
CA LEU A 141 5.22 19.52 -2.91
C LEU A 141 5.08 20.71 -1.96
N ASP A 142 4.66 21.86 -2.46
CA ASP A 142 4.42 23.03 -1.61
C ASP A 142 3.11 22.83 -0.79
N GLU A 143 2.04 22.34 -1.43
CA GLU A 143 0.80 21.97 -0.73
C GLU A 143 1.06 20.85 0.30
N LEU A 144 1.91 19.88 -0.06
CA LEU A 144 2.29 18.80 0.85
C LEU A 144 3.08 19.33 2.06
N ALA A 145 4.07 20.20 1.84
CA ALA A 145 4.85 20.82 2.92
C ALA A 145 3.96 21.62 3.88
N ASP A 146 3.02 22.38 3.36
CA ASP A 146 2.04 23.14 4.15
C ASP A 146 1.12 22.20 4.95
N ALA A 147 0.66 21.11 4.35
CA ALA A 147 -0.17 20.12 5.04
C ALA A 147 0.57 19.43 6.19
N ILE A 148 1.83 19.07 5.98
CA ILE A 148 2.73 18.50 6.99
C ILE A 148 2.89 19.51 8.15
N GLY A 149 3.20 20.77 7.85
CA GLY A 149 3.24 21.88 8.80
C GLY A 149 4.13 21.61 10.01
N GLY A 150 5.22 20.85 9.85
CA GLY A 150 6.19 20.52 10.89
C GLY A 150 5.66 19.68 12.07
N ARG A 151 4.44 19.10 11.96
CA ARG A 151 3.84 18.31 13.04
C ARG A 151 3.07 17.06 12.58
N ALA A 152 3.15 16.69 11.31
CA ALA A 152 2.54 15.45 10.85
C ALA A 152 3.20 14.25 11.52
N LYS A 153 2.39 13.26 11.90
CA LYS A 153 2.85 11.99 12.44
C LYS A 153 3.09 10.98 11.31
N VAL A 154 2.16 10.94 10.36
CA VAL A 154 2.22 10.06 9.19
C VAL A 154 1.84 10.86 7.95
N VAL A 155 2.60 10.67 6.88
CA VAL A 155 2.24 11.06 5.51
C VAL A 155 2.01 9.80 4.72
N SER A 156 0.87 9.68 4.03
CA SER A 156 0.54 8.48 3.26
C SER A 156 0.28 8.77 1.79
N LEU A 157 0.83 7.93 0.93
CA LEU A 157 0.56 7.89 -0.50
C LEU A 157 0.46 6.45 -1.00
N THR A 158 -0.13 6.27 -2.17
CA THR A 158 -0.13 4.99 -2.90
C THR A 158 0.70 5.16 -4.17
N ASN A 159 1.66 4.28 -4.43
CA ASN A 159 2.53 4.38 -5.60
C ASN A 159 2.88 3.01 -6.20
N PRO A 160 2.45 2.67 -7.41
CA PRO A 160 1.56 3.43 -8.31
C PRO A 160 0.20 3.75 -7.71
N ASN A 161 -0.39 4.90 -8.05
CA ASN A 161 -1.59 5.39 -7.40
C ASN A 161 -2.88 4.71 -7.88
N ASN A 162 -3.75 4.41 -6.95
CA ASN A 162 -5.14 4.02 -7.19
C ASN A 162 -6.05 5.21 -6.79
N PRO A 163 -6.93 5.73 -7.68
CA PRO A 163 -7.36 5.14 -8.94
C PRO A 163 -6.71 5.74 -10.20
N THR A 164 -5.81 6.72 -10.08
CA THR A 164 -5.33 7.50 -11.23
C THR A 164 -4.38 6.75 -12.15
N GLY A 165 -3.71 5.70 -11.62
CA GLY A 165 -2.64 4.99 -12.33
C GLY A 165 -1.34 5.82 -12.44
N SER A 166 -1.27 6.99 -11.82
CA SER A 166 -0.07 7.82 -11.85
C SER A 166 1.07 7.17 -11.08
N LEU A 167 2.28 7.39 -11.59
CA LEU A 167 3.52 6.93 -10.98
C LEU A 167 4.31 8.14 -10.51
N VAL A 168 4.62 8.18 -9.22
CA VAL A 168 5.55 9.15 -8.64
C VAL A 168 6.97 8.65 -8.86
N ASP A 169 7.81 9.45 -9.48
CA ASP A 169 9.18 9.07 -9.78
C ASP A 169 10.09 9.10 -8.55
N ALA A 170 11.29 8.49 -8.68
CA ALA A 170 12.25 8.38 -7.58
C ALA A 170 12.70 9.75 -7.04
N SER A 171 12.81 10.77 -7.90
CA SER A 171 13.24 12.10 -7.48
C SER A 171 12.19 12.80 -6.63
N THR A 172 10.93 12.67 -7.02
CA THR A 172 9.78 13.21 -6.27
C THR A 172 9.58 12.44 -4.96
N LEU A 173 9.71 11.11 -4.98
CA LEU A 173 9.67 10.30 -3.74
C LEU A 173 10.77 10.71 -2.76
N ALA A 174 11.99 10.96 -3.24
CA ALA A 174 13.07 11.44 -2.38
C ALA A 174 12.78 12.81 -1.76
N GLN A 175 12.14 13.73 -2.50
CA GLN A 175 11.72 15.03 -1.95
C GLN A 175 10.61 14.88 -0.91
N ILE A 176 9.63 14.00 -1.14
CA ILE A 176 8.59 13.67 -0.16
C ILE A 176 9.22 13.09 1.12
N SER A 177 10.18 12.16 0.97
CA SER A 177 10.91 11.60 2.11
C SER A 177 11.62 12.68 2.92
N GLN A 178 12.32 13.61 2.25
CA GLN A 178 12.99 14.73 2.90
C GLN A 178 12.03 15.65 3.67
N LEU A 179 10.84 15.91 3.12
CA LEU A 179 9.82 16.69 3.82
C LEU A 179 9.32 15.95 5.09
N CYS A 180 9.14 14.64 5.00
CA CYS A 180 8.78 13.81 6.15
C CYS A 180 9.88 13.81 7.21
N ASP A 181 11.13 13.60 6.82
CA ASP A 181 12.30 13.59 7.72
C ASP A 181 12.45 14.92 8.46
N ALA A 182 12.31 16.04 7.74
CA ALA A 182 12.39 17.38 8.32
C ALA A 182 11.31 17.64 9.38
N ALA A 183 10.16 16.97 9.26
CA ALA A 183 9.04 17.07 10.20
C ALA A 183 9.07 15.97 11.29
N GLY A 184 9.95 14.98 11.19
CA GLY A 184 9.95 13.80 12.04
C GLY A 184 8.72 12.92 11.81
N ALA A 185 8.15 12.95 10.61
CA ALA A 185 6.98 12.18 10.22
C ALA A 185 7.38 10.83 9.59
N TYR A 186 6.53 9.82 9.78
CA TYR A 186 6.65 8.57 9.04
C TYR A 186 6.06 8.74 7.63
N LEU A 187 6.77 8.22 6.62
CA LEU A 187 6.24 8.11 5.26
C LEU A 187 5.69 6.69 5.06
N LEU A 188 4.37 6.58 4.87
CA LEU A 188 3.68 5.35 4.50
C LEU A 188 3.43 5.35 3.00
N CYS A 189 4.16 4.51 2.27
CA CYS A 189 3.96 4.27 0.86
C CYS A 189 3.24 2.93 0.66
N ASP A 190 1.99 2.97 0.22
CA ASP A 190 1.27 1.77 -0.19
C ASP A 190 1.71 1.38 -1.61
N GLU A 191 2.46 0.30 -1.70
CA GLU A 191 3.04 -0.22 -2.94
C GLU A 191 2.31 -1.45 -3.47
N VAL A 192 1.01 -1.60 -3.18
CA VAL A 192 0.21 -2.76 -3.61
C VAL A 192 0.26 -2.98 -5.12
N TYR A 193 0.47 -1.92 -5.90
CA TYR A 193 0.62 -1.97 -7.36
C TYR A 193 2.07 -1.94 -7.86
N ARG A 194 3.04 -2.17 -6.98
CA ARG A 194 4.45 -2.22 -7.38
C ARG A 194 4.70 -3.28 -8.45
N GLY A 195 5.43 -2.89 -9.50
CA GLY A 195 5.82 -3.77 -10.59
C GLY A 195 4.77 -3.93 -11.70
N ILE A 196 3.62 -3.22 -11.63
CA ILE A 196 2.64 -3.22 -12.73
C ILE A 196 2.80 -2.02 -13.68
N ASP A 197 3.72 -1.11 -13.39
CA ASP A 197 4.06 0.00 -14.28
C ASP A 197 4.59 -0.52 -15.63
N GLN A 198 4.04 0.04 -16.72
CA GLN A 198 4.34 -0.42 -18.07
C GLN A 198 5.40 0.42 -18.77
N GLN A 199 6.03 1.34 -18.06
CA GLN A 199 7.06 2.24 -18.55
C GLN A 199 8.34 2.10 -17.72
N GLY A 200 9.49 2.20 -18.39
CA GLY A 200 10.76 2.12 -17.72
C GLY A 200 11.31 0.69 -17.53
N PRO A 201 12.17 0.47 -16.54
CA PRO A 201 12.91 -0.81 -16.37
C PRO A 201 12.05 -1.95 -15.79
N GLY A 202 10.76 -1.79 -15.60
CA GLY A 202 9.88 -2.79 -15.00
C GLY A 202 9.99 -2.90 -13.47
N THR A 203 10.62 -1.92 -12.83
CA THR A 203 10.72 -1.83 -11.37
C THR A 203 10.22 -0.48 -10.90
N THR A 204 9.17 -0.47 -10.11
CA THR A 204 8.64 0.75 -9.48
C THR A 204 9.64 1.26 -8.44
N ALA A 205 9.91 2.57 -8.42
CA ALA A 205 10.70 3.19 -7.37
C ALA A 205 10.03 3.02 -6.00
N SER A 206 10.83 2.83 -4.96
CA SER A 206 10.36 2.65 -3.59
C SER A 206 11.04 3.64 -2.65
N VAL A 207 10.40 3.90 -1.52
CA VAL A 207 10.96 4.68 -0.40
C VAL A 207 11.64 3.79 0.66
N ALA A 208 11.53 2.45 0.51
CA ALA A 208 12.08 1.45 1.42
C ALA A 208 13.45 0.93 0.97
#